data_72008985d04b778e2c1f4c88a886dbfb
#
_entry.id   72008985d04b778e2c1f4c88a886dbfb
#
_cell.length_a   1.000
_cell.length_b   1.000
_cell.length_c   1.000
_cell.angle_alpha   90.00
_cell.angle_beta   90.00
_cell.angle_gamma   90.00
#
_symmetry.space_group_name_H-M   'P 1'
#
loop_
_entity.id
_entity.type
_entity.pdbx_description
1 polymer ?
#
loop_
_entity_poly.entity_id
_entity_poly.type
_entity_poly.pdbx_seq_one_letter_code
_entity_poly.pdbx_strand_id
1 'polypeptide(L)'
;MKVQNAVRLDKVVQERLPDFSRSRIEGLIKAGYVKVNGIAAIKAGQKVVESDAIAIELPPPVPPIPQPEDIPLNVLFEDSDILILNKAPGMVVHPAPGHASGTLVNALLHHCPDLAGLGGVVRPGIVHRLDRDTSGLMVVAKTQSAMDGLAKAFATHKTVEKTYLALCHGRPRLESGRIENMIGRHPVDRKRMAIVEKDGKLAITNYRVERVIGPISLIECRIETGRTHQIRVHMASLGCPVIGDSAYGKSALDKRLSPVPARQMLHAWRLVLWHPVTGEKLSFEAPVPADMAAYL
;
A
#
# COMPACT_ATOMS: atom_id res chain seq x y z
N MET A 1 16.14 48.96 23.84
CA MET A 1 16.00 47.96 22.74
C MET A 1 14.93 46.96 23.12
N LYS A 2 13.76 46.97 22.45
CA LYS A 2 12.74 45.91 22.62
C LYS A 2 13.29 44.64 21.98
N VAL A 3 13.55 43.59 22.76
CA VAL A 3 13.87 42.27 22.24
C VAL A 3 12.62 41.78 21.53
N GLN A 4 12.65 41.79 20.17
CA GLN A 4 11.57 41.20 19.39
C GLN A 4 11.61 39.69 19.61
N ASN A 5 10.56 39.12 20.18
CA ASN A 5 10.42 37.66 20.41
C ASN A 5 10.38 36.96 19.07
N ALA A 6 11.45 36.24 18.72
CA ALA A 6 11.53 35.42 17.52
C ALA A 6 10.74 34.14 17.67
N VAL A 7 9.74 33.94 16.82
CA VAL A 7 8.85 32.75 16.80
C VAL A 7 9.26 31.80 15.67
N ARG A 8 8.94 30.54 15.76
CA ARG A 8 9.19 29.57 14.68
C ARG A 8 8.21 29.79 13.53
N LEU A 9 8.72 29.75 12.30
CA LEU A 9 7.92 29.89 11.07
C LEU A 9 6.77 28.90 10.98
N ASP A 10 6.99 27.61 11.33
CA ASP A 10 5.95 26.59 11.29
C ASP A 10 4.77 26.91 12.22
N LYS A 11 5.00 27.57 13.36
CA LYS A 11 3.93 28.02 14.25
C LYS A 11 3.13 29.16 13.66
N VAL A 12 3.82 30.15 13.09
CA VAL A 12 3.15 31.31 12.44
C VAL A 12 2.32 30.85 11.24
N VAL A 13 2.83 29.91 10.44
CA VAL A 13 2.08 29.33 9.33
C VAL A 13 0.88 28.51 9.84
N GLN A 14 1.03 27.77 10.96
CA GLN A 14 -0.07 27.00 11.57
C GLN A 14 -1.20 27.92 12.03
N GLU A 15 -0.91 29.05 12.58
CA GLU A 15 -1.93 30.04 13.01
C GLU A 15 -2.71 30.60 11.82
N ARG A 16 -2.07 30.76 10.66
CA ARG A 16 -2.72 31.24 9.42
C ARG A 16 -3.44 30.14 8.65
N LEU A 17 -3.08 28.88 8.86
CA LEU A 17 -3.66 27.68 8.21
C LEU A 17 -4.07 26.66 9.27
N PRO A 18 -5.11 26.93 10.09
CA PRO A 18 -5.48 26.08 11.23
C PRO A 18 -5.92 24.67 10.82
N ASP A 19 -6.49 24.51 9.62
CA ASP A 19 -6.96 23.23 9.08
C ASP A 19 -5.83 22.34 8.53
N PHE A 20 -4.58 22.84 8.48
CA PHE A 20 -3.47 22.07 7.94
C PHE A 20 -2.72 21.37 9.07
N SER A 21 -2.42 20.08 8.87
CA SER A 21 -1.58 19.35 9.81
C SER A 21 -0.15 19.90 9.80
N ARG A 22 0.55 19.80 10.93
CA ARG A 22 1.93 20.26 11.07
C ARG A 22 2.86 19.68 9.99
N SER A 23 2.71 18.38 9.65
CA SER A 23 3.49 17.73 8.59
C SER A 23 3.21 18.33 7.21
N ARG A 24 1.97 18.77 6.93
CA ARG A 24 1.61 19.44 5.69
C ARG A 24 2.26 20.81 5.61
N ILE A 25 2.28 21.56 6.71
CA ILE A 25 2.95 22.87 6.80
C ILE A 25 4.45 22.73 6.58
N GLU A 26 5.11 21.75 7.22
CA GLU A 26 6.52 21.46 6.97
C GLU A 26 6.80 21.12 5.50
N GLY A 27 5.90 20.37 4.85
CA GLY A 27 5.96 20.08 3.43
C GLY A 27 5.88 21.34 2.56
N LEU A 28 4.93 22.23 2.83
CA LEU A 28 4.78 23.51 2.12
C LEU A 28 6.04 24.38 2.24
N ILE A 29 6.61 24.48 3.45
CA ILE A 29 7.83 25.25 3.68
C ILE A 29 9.00 24.64 2.89
N LYS A 30 9.23 23.34 2.99
CA LYS A 30 10.31 22.64 2.24
C LYS A 30 10.16 22.76 0.72
N ALA A 31 8.93 22.77 0.23
CA ALA A 31 8.63 22.93 -1.20
C ALA A 31 8.69 24.39 -1.70
N GLY A 32 9.01 25.37 -0.82
CA GLY A 32 9.18 26.77 -1.19
C GLY A 32 7.87 27.55 -1.34
N TYR A 33 6.73 27.01 -0.95
CA TYR A 33 5.42 27.69 -0.98
C TYR A 33 5.24 28.72 0.14
N VAL A 34 6.19 28.81 1.06
CA VAL A 34 6.22 29.83 2.11
C VAL A 34 7.44 30.70 1.89
N LYS A 35 7.22 32.01 1.74
CA LYS A 35 8.27 33.02 1.55
C LYS A 35 8.35 33.92 2.78
N VAL A 36 9.55 34.22 3.20
CA VAL A 36 9.83 35.22 4.25
C VAL A 36 10.60 36.37 3.60
N ASN A 37 10.04 37.56 3.64
CA ASN A 37 10.60 38.77 2.97
C ASN A 37 10.90 38.52 1.48
N GLY A 38 10.00 37.80 0.79
CA GLY A 38 10.11 37.47 -0.63
C GLY A 38 11.02 36.26 -0.97
N ILE A 39 11.76 35.71 0.00
CA ILE A 39 12.68 34.58 -0.20
C ILE A 39 12.01 33.29 0.29
N ALA A 40 12.05 32.24 -0.53
CA ALA A 40 11.50 30.95 -0.17
C ALA A 40 12.17 30.34 1.08
N ALA A 41 11.37 30.03 2.09
CA ALA A 41 11.84 29.38 3.29
C ALA A 41 12.02 27.87 3.05
N ILE A 42 13.12 27.29 3.53
CA ILE A 42 13.45 25.87 3.38
C ILE A 42 13.44 25.10 4.70
N LYS A 43 13.37 25.80 5.84
CA LYS A 43 13.40 25.22 7.18
C LYS A 43 12.18 25.62 7.99
N ALA A 44 11.36 24.68 8.37
CA ALA A 44 10.17 24.89 9.21
C ALA A 44 10.49 25.53 10.57
N GLY A 45 11.64 25.21 11.14
CA GLY A 45 12.13 25.79 12.40
C GLY A 45 12.80 27.16 12.29
N GLN A 46 12.83 27.79 11.10
CA GLN A 46 13.38 29.14 10.90
C GLN A 46 12.71 30.10 11.88
N LYS A 47 13.53 31.02 12.47
CA LYS A 47 13.04 32.08 13.34
C LYS A 47 12.59 33.25 12.50
N VAL A 48 11.43 33.78 12.82
CA VAL A 48 10.84 34.99 12.21
C VAL A 48 10.41 35.95 13.30
N VAL A 49 10.39 37.22 13.00
CA VAL A 49 9.97 38.30 13.89
C VAL A 49 8.71 38.97 13.34
N GLU A 50 8.02 39.76 14.15
CA GLU A 50 6.75 40.37 13.80
C GLU A 50 6.83 41.30 12.57
N SER A 51 8.00 41.87 12.30
CA SER A 51 8.24 42.70 11.10
C SER A 51 8.49 41.93 9.82
N ASP A 52 8.65 40.57 9.87
CA ASP A 52 8.89 39.79 8.67
C ASP A 52 7.61 39.64 7.86
N ALA A 53 7.70 39.89 6.55
CA ALA A 53 6.61 39.65 5.61
C ALA A 53 6.56 38.14 5.25
N ILE A 54 5.52 37.45 5.72
CA ILE A 54 5.33 36.01 5.42
C ILE A 54 4.24 35.91 4.39
N ALA A 55 4.60 35.42 3.18
CA ALA A 55 3.68 35.08 2.11
C ALA A 55 3.54 33.54 2.02
N ILE A 56 2.30 33.08 1.88
CA ILE A 56 1.97 31.65 1.71
C ILE A 56 1.25 31.50 0.37
N GLU A 57 1.88 30.82 -0.57
CA GLU A 57 1.30 30.47 -1.86
C GLU A 57 0.92 29.00 -1.80
N LEU A 58 -0.39 28.70 -1.74
CA LEU A 58 -0.81 27.30 -1.75
C LEU A 58 -0.70 26.74 -3.17
N PRO A 59 -0.14 25.52 -3.35
CA PRO A 59 -0.19 24.85 -4.64
C PRO A 59 -1.65 24.69 -5.06
N PRO A 60 -1.95 24.71 -6.38
CA PRO A 60 -3.30 24.45 -6.83
C PRO A 60 -3.76 23.11 -6.25
N PRO A 61 -5.04 23.00 -5.85
CA PRO A 61 -5.57 21.75 -5.33
C PRO A 61 -5.36 20.64 -6.40
N VAL A 62 -4.68 19.56 -6.00
CA VAL A 62 -4.57 18.38 -6.86
C VAL A 62 -6.00 17.90 -7.10
N PRO A 63 -6.42 17.69 -8.36
CA PRO A 63 -7.77 17.23 -8.64
C PRO A 63 -8.05 15.98 -7.81
N PRO A 64 -9.17 15.91 -7.08
CA PRO A 64 -9.51 14.74 -6.28
C PRO A 64 -9.79 13.51 -7.15
N ILE A 65 -9.96 13.71 -8.45
CA ILE A 65 -10.30 12.66 -9.44
C ILE A 65 -9.01 12.20 -10.10
N PRO A 66 -8.63 10.90 -9.98
CA PRO A 66 -7.53 10.32 -10.74
C PRO A 66 -7.76 10.51 -12.25
N GLN A 67 -6.71 10.92 -12.97
CA GLN A 67 -6.76 11.09 -14.41
C GLN A 67 -6.33 9.79 -15.11
N PRO A 68 -6.90 9.45 -16.29
CA PRO A 68 -6.41 8.34 -17.11
C PRO A 68 -4.94 8.53 -17.49
N GLU A 69 -4.16 7.47 -17.41
CA GLU A 69 -2.75 7.45 -17.85
C GLU A 69 -2.47 6.16 -18.62
N ASP A 70 -1.77 6.27 -19.75
CA ASP A 70 -1.36 5.13 -20.58
C ASP A 70 -0.21 4.38 -19.90
N ILE A 71 -0.57 3.52 -18.93
CA ILE A 71 0.35 2.66 -18.20
C ILE A 71 -0.01 1.21 -18.53
N PRO A 72 0.95 0.40 -19.04
CA PRO A 72 0.68 -0.98 -19.41
C PRO A 72 0.15 -1.82 -18.24
N LEU A 73 -0.92 -2.58 -18.47
CA LEU A 73 -1.51 -3.53 -17.53
C LEU A 73 -1.26 -4.97 -18.00
N ASN A 74 -0.87 -5.84 -17.09
CA ASN A 74 -0.81 -7.28 -17.36
C ASN A 74 -2.18 -7.89 -17.03
N VAL A 75 -3.11 -7.84 -17.97
CA VAL A 75 -4.46 -8.37 -17.87
C VAL A 75 -4.42 -9.88 -18.15
N LEU A 76 -4.97 -10.70 -17.24
CA LEU A 76 -5.06 -12.16 -17.35
C LEU A 76 -6.45 -12.62 -17.78
N PHE A 77 -7.48 -11.87 -17.43
CA PHE A 77 -8.85 -12.13 -17.81
C PHE A 77 -9.66 -10.84 -17.79
N GLU A 78 -10.56 -10.68 -18.72
CA GLU A 78 -11.47 -9.55 -18.78
C GLU A 78 -12.76 -9.97 -19.45
N ASP A 79 -13.90 -9.56 -18.88
CA ASP A 79 -15.22 -9.64 -19.49
C ASP A 79 -15.97 -8.29 -19.32
N SER A 80 -17.30 -8.31 -19.47
CA SER A 80 -18.12 -7.12 -19.30
C SER A 80 -18.12 -6.57 -17.85
N ASP A 81 -17.94 -7.44 -16.86
CA ASP A 81 -18.20 -7.15 -15.46
C ASP A 81 -16.96 -7.03 -14.58
N ILE A 82 -15.92 -7.82 -14.88
CA ILE A 82 -14.69 -7.85 -14.08
C ILE A 82 -13.43 -7.85 -14.95
N LEU A 83 -12.34 -7.44 -14.34
CA LEU A 83 -11.00 -7.54 -14.89
C LEU A 83 -10.08 -8.17 -13.84
N ILE A 84 -9.29 -9.18 -14.23
CA ILE A 84 -8.24 -9.79 -13.41
C ILE A 84 -6.90 -9.40 -13.99
N LEU A 85 -6.03 -8.85 -13.16
CA LEU A 85 -4.69 -8.44 -13.59
C LEU A 85 -3.61 -8.96 -12.63
N ASN A 86 -2.40 -9.07 -13.16
CA ASN A 86 -1.19 -9.31 -12.39
C ASN A 86 -0.47 -7.97 -12.17
N LYS A 87 -0.67 -7.38 -10.99
CA LYS A 87 -0.07 -6.09 -10.64
C LYS A 87 1.45 -6.20 -10.55
N ALA A 88 2.16 -5.35 -11.27
CA ALA A 88 3.61 -5.22 -11.12
C ALA A 88 4.01 -4.72 -9.72
N PRO A 89 5.17 -5.12 -9.19
CA PRO A 89 5.74 -4.47 -8.01
C PRO A 89 6.12 -3.01 -8.31
N GLY A 90 6.17 -2.17 -7.28
CA GLY A 90 6.44 -0.73 -7.41
C GLY A 90 5.20 0.12 -7.70
N MET A 91 4.14 -0.46 -8.28
CA MET A 91 2.89 0.25 -8.62
C MET A 91 1.98 0.39 -7.39
N VAL A 92 1.62 1.62 -7.04
CA VAL A 92 0.60 1.93 -6.03
C VAL A 92 -0.80 1.68 -6.61
N VAL A 93 -1.72 1.15 -5.81
CA VAL A 93 -3.07 0.80 -6.31
C VAL A 93 -3.92 2.04 -6.60
N HIS A 94 -3.93 3.02 -5.72
CA HIS A 94 -4.75 4.24 -5.86
C HIS A 94 -3.99 5.46 -5.36
N PRO A 95 -4.33 6.68 -5.82
CA PRO A 95 -3.68 7.89 -5.40
C PRO A 95 -3.62 8.04 -3.87
N ALA A 96 -2.47 8.43 -3.37
CA ALA A 96 -2.19 8.61 -1.96
C ALA A 96 -1.19 9.77 -1.77
N PRO A 97 -1.02 10.32 -0.55
CA PRO A 97 0.02 11.32 -0.30
C PRO A 97 1.40 10.85 -0.79
N GLY A 98 2.01 11.62 -1.69
CA GLY A 98 3.28 11.30 -2.35
C GLY A 98 3.17 10.48 -3.65
N HIS A 99 1.95 10.06 -4.06
CA HIS A 99 1.67 9.34 -5.30
C HIS A 99 0.32 9.80 -5.86
N ALA A 100 0.28 10.99 -6.44
CA ALA A 100 -0.94 11.57 -7.02
C ALA A 100 -1.31 10.98 -8.39
N SER A 101 -0.32 10.40 -9.08
CA SER A 101 -0.38 9.84 -10.43
C SER A 101 0.45 8.55 -10.52
N GLY A 102 0.49 7.89 -11.67
CA GLY A 102 1.24 6.66 -11.89
C GLY A 102 0.70 5.46 -11.12
N THR A 103 -0.59 5.46 -10.75
CA THR A 103 -1.20 4.39 -9.97
C THR A 103 -1.97 3.40 -10.85
N LEU A 104 -2.29 2.24 -10.29
CA LEU A 104 -3.14 1.26 -10.98
C LEU A 104 -4.49 1.87 -11.39
N VAL A 105 -5.07 2.73 -10.56
CA VAL A 105 -6.33 3.42 -10.89
C VAL A 105 -6.17 4.31 -12.11
N ASN A 106 -5.05 5.04 -12.27
CA ASN A 106 -4.80 5.84 -13.46
C ASN A 106 -4.73 4.96 -14.72
N ALA A 107 -4.03 3.83 -14.66
CA ALA A 107 -3.96 2.86 -15.75
C ALA A 107 -5.32 2.24 -16.08
N LEU A 108 -6.12 1.88 -15.06
CA LEU A 108 -7.46 1.33 -15.22
C LEU A 108 -8.44 2.32 -15.87
N LEU A 109 -8.38 3.59 -15.52
CA LEU A 109 -9.20 4.64 -16.14
C LEU A 109 -8.87 4.85 -17.62
N HIS A 110 -7.61 4.62 -18.01
CA HIS A 110 -7.21 4.64 -19.42
C HIS A 110 -7.69 3.39 -20.16
N HIS A 111 -7.51 2.20 -19.57
CA HIS A 111 -7.90 0.91 -20.14
C HIS A 111 -9.42 0.74 -20.24
N CYS A 112 -10.15 1.16 -19.20
CA CYS A 112 -11.61 1.08 -19.08
C CYS A 112 -12.19 2.46 -18.75
N PRO A 113 -12.44 3.35 -19.73
CA PRO A 113 -12.96 4.70 -19.48
C PRO A 113 -14.28 4.74 -18.70
N ASP A 114 -15.12 3.72 -18.86
CA ASP A 114 -16.42 3.59 -18.18
C ASP A 114 -16.31 3.34 -16.66
N LEU A 115 -15.11 3.08 -16.15
CA LEU A 115 -14.88 2.97 -14.71
C LEU A 115 -15.06 4.27 -13.93
N ALA A 116 -15.06 5.42 -14.63
CA ALA A 116 -15.20 6.73 -13.99
C ALA A 116 -16.51 6.81 -13.16
N GLY A 117 -16.36 7.00 -11.82
CA GLY A 117 -17.50 7.08 -10.91
C GLY A 117 -17.93 5.76 -10.26
N LEU A 118 -17.47 4.62 -10.73
CA LEU A 118 -17.82 3.31 -10.17
C LEU A 118 -17.17 3.10 -8.78
N GLY A 119 -17.96 2.92 -7.74
CA GLY A 119 -17.44 2.74 -6.37
C GLY A 119 -16.85 4.00 -5.75
N GLY A 120 -17.13 5.18 -6.34
CA GLY A 120 -16.69 6.49 -5.88
C GLY A 120 -15.50 7.06 -6.66
N VAL A 121 -15.32 8.37 -6.53
CA VAL A 121 -14.40 9.18 -7.36
C VAL A 121 -12.92 8.78 -7.23
N VAL A 122 -12.51 8.27 -6.08
CA VAL A 122 -11.08 8.08 -5.76
C VAL A 122 -10.58 6.66 -6.05
N ARG A 123 -11.47 5.66 -6.12
CA ARG A 123 -11.11 4.24 -6.23
C ARG A 123 -12.02 3.46 -7.19
N PRO A 124 -12.21 3.93 -8.43
CA PRO A 124 -13.11 3.30 -9.37
C PRO A 124 -12.77 1.81 -9.57
N GLY A 125 -13.76 0.93 -9.36
CA GLY A 125 -13.63 -0.51 -9.54
C GLY A 125 -12.81 -1.27 -8.50
N ILE A 126 -12.15 -0.60 -7.54
CA ILE A 126 -11.23 -1.21 -6.59
C ILE A 126 -11.96 -1.74 -5.35
N VAL A 127 -11.99 -3.05 -5.17
CA VAL A 127 -12.61 -3.76 -4.02
C VAL A 127 -11.58 -4.23 -2.99
N HIS A 128 -10.31 -4.39 -3.39
CA HIS A 128 -9.20 -4.75 -2.49
C HIS A 128 -7.89 -4.11 -2.96
N ARG A 129 -6.82 -4.31 -2.22
CA ARG A 129 -5.52 -3.72 -2.57
C ARG A 129 -4.36 -4.64 -2.23
N LEU A 130 -3.26 -4.43 -2.94
CA LEU A 130 -1.93 -4.92 -2.60
C LEU A 130 -1.06 -3.74 -2.14
N ASP A 131 -0.02 -4.03 -1.38
CA ASP A 131 1.01 -3.04 -1.07
C ASP A 131 1.77 -2.66 -2.36
N ARG A 132 2.38 -1.47 -2.40
CA ARG A 132 3.10 -0.97 -3.57
C ARG A 132 4.05 -2.02 -4.17
N ASP A 133 4.89 -2.62 -3.33
CA ASP A 133 5.96 -3.52 -3.77
C ASP A 133 5.54 -5.01 -3.71
N THR A 134 4.28 -5.32 -3.39
CA THR A 134 3.69 -6.65 -3.53
C THR A 134 3.18 -6.81 -4.95
N SER A 135 3.60 -7.87 -5.64
CA SER A 135 3.15 -8.24 -6.97
C SER A 135 1.96 -9.22 -6.94
N GLY A 136 1.29 -9.42 -8.06
CA GLY A 136 0.34 -10.51 -8.24
C GLY A 136 -1.11 -10.09 -8.44
N LEU A 137 -2.00 -11.06 -8.28
CA LEU A 137 -3.39 -10.99 -8.71
C LEU A 137 -4.22 -9.93 -7.98
N MET A 138 -4.94 -9.16 -8.79
CA MET A 138 -6.00 -8.27 -8.34
C MET A 138 -7.24 -8.43 -9.23
N VAL A 139 -8.43 -8.34 -8.61
CA VAL A 139 -9.71 -8.22 -9.30
C VAL A 139 -10.21 -6.78 -9.23
N VAL A 140 -10.75 -6.31 -10.35
CA VAL A 140 -11.35 -5.00 -10.52
C VAL A 140 -12.77 -5.19 -11.01
N ALA A 141 -13.73 -4.45 -10.45
CA ALA A 141 -15.10 -4.41 -10.94
C ALA A 141 -15.21 -3.41 -12.11
N LYS A 142 -15.92 -3.77 -13.18
CA LYS A 142 -16.21 -2.90 -14.33
C LYS A 142 -17.64 -2.38 -14.32
N THR A 143 -18.55 -3.01 -13.55
CA THR A 143 -19.95 -2.61 -13.41
C THR A 143 -20.32 -2.44 -11.93
N GLN A 144 -21.41 -1.71 -11.67
CA GLN A 144 -21.90 -1.51 -10.30
C GLN A 144 -22.34 -2.84 -9.66
N SER A 145 -22.99 -3.72 -10.42
CA SER A 145 -23.39 -5.05 -9.96
C SER A 145 -22.17 -5.88 -9.52
N ALA A 146 -21.10 -5.88 -10.34
CA ALA A 146 -19.85 -6.54 -10.00
C ALA A 146 -19.19 -5.91 -8.77
N MET A 147 -19.22 -4.58 -8.64
CA MET A 147 -18.67 -3.86 -7.49
C MET A 147 -19.34 -4.28 -6.19
N ASP A 148 -20.67 -4.30 -6.17
CA ASP A 148 -21.47 -4.67 -5.00
C ASP A 148 -21.27 -6.16 -4.63
N GLY A 149 -21.28 -7.03 -5.64
CA GLY A 149 -21.02 -8.47 -5.48
C GLY A 149 -19.63 -8.77 -4.92
N LEU A 150 -18.60 -8.18 -5.50
CA LEU A 150 -17.23 -8.35 -5.04
C LEU A 150 -17.02 -7.72 -3.65
N ALA A 151 -17.56 -6.52 -3.39
CA ALA A 151 -17.46 -5.90 -2.07
C ALA A 151 -18.04 -6.80 -0.98
N LYS A 152 -19.21 -7.41 -1.23
CA LYS A 152 -19.83 -8.39 -0.33
C LYS A 152 -18.97 -9.64 -0.17
N ALA A 153 -18.42 -10.18 -1.26
CA ALA A 153 -17.55 -11.36 -1.26
C ALA A 153 -16.28 -11.12 -0.43
N PHE A 154 -15.61 -9.98 -0.61
CA PHE A 154 -14.43 -9.59 0.17
C PHE A 154 -14.72 -9.25 1.63
N ALA A 155 -15.91 -8.74 1.94
CA ALA A 155 -16.34 -8.45 3.33
C ALA A 155 -16.65 -9.73 4.10
N THR A 156 -17.30 -10.72 3.46
CA THR A 156 -17.71 -11.97 4.10
C THR A 156 -16.63 -13.04 4.09
N HIS A 157 -15.64 -12.93 3.20
CA HIS A 157 -14.54 -13.88 2.97
C HIS A 157 -14.98 -15.33 2.61
N LYS A 158 -16.26 -15.53 2.27
CA LYS A 158 -16.82 -16.88 2.02
C LYS A 158 -16.61 -17.37 0.59
N THR A 159 -16.56 -16.45 -0.36
CA THR A 159 -16.54 -16.73 -1.80
C THR A 159 -15.29 -16.20 -2.50
N VAL A 160 -14.26 -15.83 -1.72
CA VAL A 160 -12.97 -15.37 -2.23
C VAL A 160 -11.85 -16.05 -1.45
N GLU A 161 -10.96 -16.75 -2.14
CA GLU A 161 -9.75 -17.33 -1.58
C GLU A 161 -8.54 -16.59 -2.15
N LYS A 162 -7.62 -16.19 -1.28
CA LYS A 162 -6.42 -15.45 -1.64
C LYS A 162 -5.21 -16.17 -1.09
N THR A 163 -4.35 -16.65 -1.99
CA THR A 163 -3.12 -17.35 -1.62
C THR A 163 -1.92 -16.57 -2.14
N TYR A 164 -0.96 -16.39 -1.28
CA TYR A 164 0.28 -15.67 -1.55
C TYR A 164 1.47 -16.59 -1.41
N LEU A 165 2.54 -16.30 -2.13
CA LEU A 165 3.86 -16.83 -1.89
C LEU A 165 4.73 -15.76 -1.23
N ALA A 166 5.39 -16.14 -0.15
CA ALA A 166 6.32 -15.29 0.59
C ALA A 166 7.68 -16.00 0.69
N LEU A 167 8.76 -15.33 0.30
CA LEU A 167 10.12 -15.76 0.65
C LEU A 167 10.50 -15.10 1.97
N CYS A 168 10.84 -15.90 2.96
CA CYS A 168 11.09 -15.45 4.34
C CYS A 168 12.48 -15.85 4.81
N HIS A 169 13.09 -15.04 5.69
CA HIS A 169 14.31 -15.43 6.40
C HIS A 169 14.02 -16.55 7.41
N GLY A 170 14.87 -17.57 7.40
CA GLY A 170 14.75 -18.70 8.31
C GLY A 170 13.56 -19.60 7.99
N ARG A 171 13.09 -20.30 9.03
CA ARG A 171 11.98 -21.25 8.96
C ARG A 171 11.10 -21.08 10.19
N PRO A 172 9.77 -21.03 10.05
CA PRO A 172 8.86 -21.13 11.17
C PRO A 172 9.10 -22.39 11.99
N ARG A 173 8.83 -22.34 13.30
CA ARG A 173 8.99 -23.50 14.17
C ARG A 173 8.12 -24.70 13.77
N LEU A 174 6.94 -24.41 13.26
CA LEU A 174 5.99 -25.41 12.71
C LEU A 174 5.93 -25.29 11.20
N GLU A 175 5.80 -26.43 10.50
CA GLU A 175 5.67 -26.50 9.04
C GLU A 175 4.43 -25.78 8.51
N SER A 176 3.37 -25.75 9.31
CA SER A 176 2.13 -25.08 9.00
C SER A 176 1.46 -24.56 10.27
N GLY A 177 0.59 -23.58 10.10
CA GLY A 177 -0.14 -23.03 11.23
C GLY A 177 -1.14 -21.95 10.83
N ARG A 178 -1.90 -21.50 11.83
CA ARG A 178 -2.86 -20.41 11.75
C ARG A 178 -2.40 -19.30 12.69
N ILE A 179 -2.28 -18.09 12.17
CA ILE A 179 -1.99 -16.88 12.94
C ILE A 179 -3.27 -16.07 12.98
N GLU A 180 -3.73 -15.80 14.20
CA GLU A 180 -4.94 -15.01 14.44
C GLU A 180 -4.68 -13.99 15.53
N ASN A 181 -4.75 -12.72 15.18
CA ASN A 181 -4.51 -11.61 16.10
C ASN A 181 -5.11 -10.31 15.57
N MET A 182 -4.99 -9.23 16.36
CA MET A 182 -5.43 -7.89 15.97
C MET A 182 -4.25 -7.13 15.36
N ILE A 183 -4.43 -6.59 14.15
CA ILE A 183 -3.44 -5.70 13.51
C ILE A 183 -3.96 -4.26 13.54
N GLY A 184 -3.15 -3.36 14.08
CA GLY A 184 -3.39 -1.92 14.16
C GLY A 184 -2.18 -1.10 13.73
N ARG A 185 -2.28 0.22 13.83
CA ARG A 185 -1.14 1.11 13.61
C ARG A 185 -0.10 0.90 14.70
N HIS A 186 1.19 0.83 14.31
CA HIS A 186 2.27 0.74 15.28
C HIS A 186 2.26 1.98 16.20
N PRO A 187 2.37 1.81 17.53
CA PRO A 187 2.17 2.91 18.49
C PRO A 187 3.15 4.07 18.32
N VAL A 188 4.38 3.79 17.90
CA VAL A 188 5.44 4.79 17.71
C VAL A 188 5.65 5.13 16.25
N ASP A 189 5.91 4.15 15.39
CA ASP A 189 6.15 4.35 13.97
C ASP A 189 4.83 4.23 13.18
N ARG A 190 4.14 5.32 12.99
CA ARG A 190 2.83 5.35 12.32
C ARG A 190 2.84 4.94 10.83
N LYS A 191 4.01 4.77 10.21
CA LYS A 191 4.14 4.20 8.85
C LYS A 191 4.03 2.68 8.85
N ARG A 192 4.20 2.03 10.01
CA ARG A 192 4.13 0.58 10.19
C ARG A 192 2.80 0.15 10.80
N MET A 193 2.51 -1.14 10.62
CA MET A 193 1.46 -1.85 11.33
C MET A 193 2.10 -2.75 12.40
N ALA A 194 1.34 -3.16 13.39
CA ALA A 194 1.80 -4.06 14.45
C ALA A 194 0.64 -4.95 14.92
N ILE A 195 0.97 -6.05 15.58
CA ILE A 195 0.03 -6.79 16.41
C ILE A 195 -0.24 -5.93 17.65
N VAL A 196 -1.51 -5.69 17.94
CA VAL A 196 -1.96 -4.81 19.02
C VAL A 196 -3.07 -5.49 19.81
N GLU A 197 -3.18 -5.14 21.08
CA GLU A 197 -4.26 -5.64 21.95
C GLU A 197 -5.55 -4.84 21.81
N LYS A 198 -5.43 -3.55 21.47
CA LYS A 198 -6.55 -2.61 21.33
C LYS A 198 -6.44 -1.84 20.02
N ASP A 199 -7.58 -1.33 19.52
CA ASP A 199 -7.69 -0.49 18.32
C ASP A 199 -7.14 -1.14 17.03
N GLY A 200 -7.09 -2.47 17.01
CA GLY A 200 -6.76 -3.28 15.84
C GLY A 200 -7.99 -3.83 15.13
N LYS A 201 -7.74 -4.49 14.01
CA LYS A 201 -8.74 -5.27 13.28
C LYS A 201 -8.28 -6.71 13.17
N LEU A 202 -9.18 -7.66 13.37
CA LEU A 202 -8.90 -9.08 13.26
C LEU A 202 -8.20 -9.40 11.94
N ALA A 203 -7.08 -10.11 12.05
CA ALA A 203 -6.24 -10.57 10.95
C ALA A 203 -5.98 -12.07 11.09
N ILE A 204 -6.25 -12.83 10.03
CA ILE A 204 -6.14 -14.30 10.02
C ILE A 204 -5.35 -14.73 8.80
N THR A 205 -4.23 -15.42 9.04
CA THR A 205 -3.37 -16.01 8.00
C THR A 205 -3.09 -17.46 8.33
N ASN A 206 -3.44 -18.35 7.43
CA ASN A 206 -2.98 -19.73 7.45
C ASN A 206 -1.70 -19.82 6.61
N TYR A 207 -0.68 -20.49 7.11
CA TYR A 207 0.59 -20.63 6.40
C TYR A 207 1.04 -22.08 6.31
N ARG A 208 1.81 -22.40 5.27
CA ARG A 208 2.49 -23.68 5.08
C ARG A 208 3.86 -23.44 4.45
N VAL A 209 4.89 -24.06 5.01
CA VAL A 209 6.23 -24.07 4.42
C VAL A 209 6.23 -24.99 3.21
N GLU A 210 6.46 -24.44 2.04
CA GLU A 210 6.53 -25.22 0.78
C GLU A 210 7.92 -25.77 0.55
N ARG A 211 8.94 -25.00 0.85
CA ARG A 211 10.33 -25.38 0.65
C ARG A 211 11.26 -24.59 1.56
N VAL A 212 12.31 -25.22 2.04
CA VAL A 212 13.44 -24.57 2.73
C VAL A 212 14.62 -24.53 1.75
N ILE A 213 15.20 -23.34 1.57
CA ILE A 213 16.24 -23.07 0.57
C ILE A 213 17.38 -22.34 1.30
N GLY A 214 18.32 -23.12 1.85
CA GLY A 214 19.41 -22.56 2.64
C GLY A 214 18.90 -21.70 3.82
N PRO A 215 19.26 -20.40 3.87
CA PRO A 215 18.86 -19.53 4.98
C PRO A 215 17.43 -18.94 4.83
N ILE A 216 16.70 -19.30 3.79
CA ILE A 216 15.35 -18.79 3.52
C ILE A 216 14.35 -19.93 3.34
N SER A 217 13.07 -19.61 3.43
CA SER A 217 11.97 -20.52 3.13
C SER A 217 10.95 -19.88 2.21
N LEU A 218 10.39 -20.70 1.31
CA LEU A 218 9.18 -20.37 0.56
C LEU A 218 7.98 -20.79 1.39
N ILE A 219 7.10 -19.84 1.66
CA ILE A 219 5.91 -20.03 2.49
C ILE A 219 4.67 -19.66 1.68
N GLU A 220 3.73 -20.61 1.59
CA GLU A 220 2.38 -20.34 1.13
C GLU A 220 1.59 -19.69 2.27
N CYS A 221 0.92 -18.57 1.98
CA CYS A 221 0.09 -17.84 2.93
C CYS A 221 -1.33 -17.69 2.36
N ARG A 222 -2.31 -18.39 2.94
CA ARG A 222 -3.72 -18.21 2.63
C ARG A 222 -4.35 -17.27 3.65
N ILE A 223 -4.87 -16.14 3.19
CA ILE A 223 -5.43 -15.10 4.08
C ILE A 223 -6.95 -15.13 4.06
N GLU A 224 -7.57 -15.12 5.25
CA GLU A 224 -9.02 -14.99 5.42
C GLU A 224 -9.43 -13.51 5.49
N THR A 225 -8.55 -12.64 5.95
CA THR A 225 -8.73 -11.19 6.05
C THR A 225 -7.70 -10.46 5.17
N GLY A 226 -7.88 -9.16 4.93
CA GLY A 226 -6.95 -8.36 4.09
C GLY A 226 -6.52 -7.07 4.80
N ARG A 227 -5.81 -7.16 5.94
CA ARG A 227 -5.33 -5.97 6.66
C ARG A 227 -4.04 -5.45 6.03
N THR A 228 -3.81 -4.16 6.17
CA THR A 228 -2.57 -3.52 5.68
C THR A 228 -1.36 -4.24 6.26
N HIS A 229 -0.40 -4.63 5.41
CA HIS A 229 0.84 -5.35 5.75
C HIS A 229 0.62 -6.69 6.48
N GLN A 230 -0.57 -7.32 6.41
CA GLN A 230 -0.94 -8.47 7.24
C GLN A 230 0.09 -9.60 7.20
N ILE A 231 0.39 -10.16 6.03
CA ILE A 231 1.36 -11.26 5.90
C ILE A 231 2.74 -10.84 6.41
N ARG A 232 3.16 -9.63 6.09
CA ARG A 232 4.47 -9.09 6.48
C ARG A 232 4.63 -9.01 8.00
N VAL A 233 3.59 -8.52 8.69
CA VAL A 233 3.54 -8.47 10.17
C VAL A 233 3.50 -9.88 10.76
N HIS A 234 2.67 -10.77 10.20
CA HIS A 234 2.53 -12.14 10.69
C HIS A 234 3.82 -12.95 10.53
N MET A 235 4.48 -12.89 9.37
CA MET A 235 5.75 -13.59 9.17
C MET A 235 6.85 -13.03 10.09
N ALA A 236 6.90 -11.71 10.28
CA ALA A 236 7.82 -11.10 11.22
C ALA A 236 7.56 -11.56 12.67
N SER A 237 6.30 -11.74 13.08
CA SER A 237 5.94 -12.21 14.43
C SER A 237 6.36 -13.66 14.70
N LEU A 238 6.49 -14.49 13.64
CA LEU A 238 7.05 -15.84 13.71
C LEU A 238 8.59 -15.86 13.76
N GLY A 239 9.25 -14.70 13.73
CA GLY A 239 10.72 -14.60 13.61
C GLY A 239 11.25 -14.84 12.20
N CYS A 240 10.37 -15.03 11.22
CA CYS A 240 10.67 -15.35 9.82
C CYS A 240 10.18 -14.21 8.89
N PRO A 241 10.72 -12.97 9.00
CA PRO A 241 10.26 -11.86 8.20
C PRO A 241 10.49 -12.09 6.70
N VAL A 242 9.63 -11.49 5.87
CA VAL A 242 9.75 -11.52 4.41
C VAL A 242 11.08 -10.88 4.00
N ILE A 243 11.84 -11.53 3.10
CA ILE A 243 13.10 -10.98 2.61
C ILE A 243 12.85 -9.72 1.77
N GLY A 244 13.77 -8.74 1.86
CA GLY A 244 13.64 -7.47 1.16
C GLY A 244 12.57 -6.53 1.74
N ASP A 245 11.96 -6.88 2.87
CA ASP A 245 10.96 -6.02 3.52
C ASP A 245 11.64 -4.89 4.28
N SER A 246 11.55 -3.67 3.75
CA SER A 246 12.16 -2.47 4.35
C SER A 246 11.57 -2.05 5.70
N ALA A 247 10.34 -2.51 6.00
CA ALA A 247 9.65 -2.14 7.24
C ALA A 247 9.77 -3.20 8.35
N TYR A 248 9.74 -4.49 8.00
CA TYR A 248 9.68 -5.60 8.96
C TYR A 248 10.85 -6.59 8.80
N GLY A 249 11.62 -6.45 7.72
CA GLY A 249 12.71 -7.35 7.36
C GLY A 249 13.97 -7.18 8.19
N LYS A 250 15.00 -7.92 7.80
CA LYS A 250 16.34 -7.91 8.41
C LYS A 250 17.38 -7.54 7.33
N SER A 251 17.55 -6.25 7.09
CA SER A 251 18.42 -5.72 6.01
C SER A 251 19.85 -6.26 6.05
N ALA A 252 20.38 -6.55 7.23
CA ALA A 252 21.71 -7.18 7.37
C ALA A 252 21.75 -8.60 6.81
N LEU A 253 20.65 -9.35 6.89
CA LEU A 253 20.53 -10.68 6.30
C LEU A 253 20.24 -10.59 4.81
N ASP A 254 19.43 -9.62 4.37
CA ASP A 254 19.15 -9.39 2.95
C ASP A 254 20.44 -9.17 2.14
N LYS A 255 21.40 -8.40 2.70
CA LYS A 255 22.70 -8.15 2.07
C LYS A 255 23.58 -9.39 1.88
N ARG A 256 23.24 -10.51 2.53
CA ARG A 256 23.97 -11.80 2.38
C ARG A 256 23.34 -12.69 1.30
N LEU A 257 22.19 -12.30 0.76
CA LEU A 257 21.54 -13.02 -0.33
C LEU A 257 22.09 -12.57 -1.68
N SER A 258 22.06 -13.45 -2.65
CA SER A 258 22.45 -13.15 -4.03
C SER A 258 21.37 -13.70 -4.98
N PRO A 259 20.69 -12.80 -5.70
CA PRO A 259 20.80 -11.33 -5.66
C PRO A 259 20.29 -10.72 -4.34
N VAL A 260 20.69 -9.48 -4.04
CA VAL A 260 20.11 -8.74 -2.91
C VAL A 260 18.68 -8.35 -3.25
N PRO A 261 17.67 -8.66 -2.38
CA PRO A 261 16.29 -8.36 -2.70
C PRO A 261 16.02 -6.85 -2.69
N ALA A 262 15.42 -6.34 -3.76
CA ALA A 262 15.11 -4.92 -3.93
C ALA A 262 13.76 -4.50 -3.30
N ARG A 263 12.90 -5.46 -2.96
CA ARG A 263 11.56 -5.27 -2.41
C ARG A 263 11.16 -6.44 -1.52
N GLN A 264 10.03 -6.33 -0.82
CA GLN A 264 9.46 -7.51 -0.15
C GLN A 264 9.13 -8.60 -1.17
N MET A 265 9.72 -9.79 -1.02
CA MET A 265 9.46 -10.96 -1.86
C MET A 265 8.13 -11.60 -1.45
N LEU A 266 7.05 -10.90 -1.77
CA LEU A 266 5.66 -11.27 -1.52
C LEU A 266 4.86 -11.14 -2.81
N HIS A 267 4.09 -12.16 -3.14
CA HIS A 267 3.37 -12.29 -4.39
C HIS A 267 1.96 -12.86 -4.18
N ALA A 268 0.93 -12.16 -4.62
CA ALA A 268 -0.46 -12.64 -4.64
C ALA A 268 -0.59 -13.66 -5.78
N TRP A 269 -0.35 -14.92 -5.46
CA TRP A 269 -0.14 -16.01 -6.40
C TRP A 269 -1.41 -16.59 -6.98
N ARG A 270 -2.39 -16.94 -6.10
CA ARG A 270 -3.67 -17.53 -6.52
C ARG A 270 -4.85 -16.73 -6.01
N LEU A 271 -5.85 -16.59 -6.86
CA LEU A 271 -7.13 -15.96 -6.54
C LEU A 271 -8.24 -16.87 -7.03
N VAL A 272 -9.08 -17.34 -6.11
CA VAL A 272 -10.31 -18.06 -6.44
C VAL A 272 -11.48 -17.21 -6.00
N LEU A 273 -12.44 -16.98 -6.88
CA LEU A 273 -13.65 -16.22 -6.57
C LEU A 273 -14.84 -16.76 -7.36
N TRP A 274 -16.04 -16.49 -6.86
CA TRP A 274 -17.25 -16.65 -7.66
C TRP A 274 -17.52 -15.38 -8.41
N HIS A 275 -17.75 -15.52 -9.73
CA HIS A 275 -18.05 -14.37 -10.58
C HIS A 275 -19.27 -13.63 -10.00
N PRO A 276 -19.17 -12.28 -9.76
CA PRO A 276 -20.18 -11.56 -8.98
C PRO A 276 -21.55 -11.47 -9.64
N VAL A 277 -21.62 -11.66 -10.97
CA VAL A 277 -22.86 -11.58 -11.76
C VAL A 277 -23.33 -12.98 -12.19
N THR A 278 -22.46 -13.80 -12.79
CA THR A 278 -22.85 -15.12 -13.32
C THR A 278 -22.87 -16.22 -12.25
N GLY A 279 -22.17 -16.03 -11.13
CA GLY A 279 -22.03 -17.03 -10.08
C GLY A 279 -21.07 -18.17 -10.43
N GLU A 280 -20.40 -18.14 -11.57
CA GLU A 280 -19.40 -19.12 -11.95
C GLU A 280 -18.16 -19.07 -11.05
N LYS A 281 -17.61 -20.22 -10.70
CA LYS A 281 -16.36 -20.30 -9.94
C LYS A 281 -15.16 -20.10 -10.86
N LEU A 282 -14.41 -19.03 -10.64
CA LEU A 282 -13.20 -18.69 -11.37
C LEU A 282 -11.95 -18.92 -10.51
N SER A 283 -10.87 -19.37 -11.16
CA SER A 283 -9.58 -19.60 -10.50
C SER A 283 -8.46 -19.07 -11.39
N PHE A 284 -7.61 -18.23 -10.81
CA PHE A 284 -6.48 -17.61 -11.49
C PHE A 284 -5.17 -17.86 -10.74
N GLU A 285 -4.09 -17.99 -11.49
CA GLU A 285 -2.73 -18.10 -10.96
C GLU A 285 -1.81 -17.14 -11.73
N ALA A 286 -1.07 -16.31 -11.01
CA ALA A 286 -0.06 -15.45 -11.62
C ALA A 286 1.32 -16.15 -11.59
N PRO A 287 2.11 -16.06 -12.66
CA PRO A 287 3.45 -16.60 -12.67
C PRO A 287 4.31 -15.92 -11.59
N VAL A 288 5.17 -16.71 -10.94
CA VAL A 288 6.13 -16.17 -9.97
C VAL A 288 7.05 -15.18 -10.69
N PRO A 289 7.18 -13.93 -10.20
CA PRO A 289 7.98 -12.92 -10.87
C PRO A 289 9.48 -13.27 -10.84
N ALA A 290 10.21 -12.86 -11.88
CA ALA A 290 11.60 -13.27 -12.11
C ALA A 290 12.54 -12.93 -10.92
N ASP A 291 12.32 -11.77 -10.27
CA ASP A 291 13.10 -11.36 -9.10
C ASP A 291 12.89 -12.27 -7.87
N MET A 292 11.73 -12.91 -7.78
CA MET A 292 11.40 -13.89 -6.74
C MET A 292 11.85 -15.31 -7.16
N ALA A 293 11.71 -15.66 -8.43
CA ALA A 293 12.16 -16.94 -8.99
C ALA A 293 13.68 -17.15 -8.87
N ALA A 294 14.45 -16.07 -8.85
CA ALA A 294 15.92 -16.12 -8.68
C ALA A 294 16.35 -16.75 -7.34
N TYR A 295 15.47 -16.94 -6.39
CA TYR A 295 15.74 -17.59 -5.10
C TYR A 295 15.18 -19.01 -5.01
N LEU A 296 14.43 -19.50 -6.02
CA LEU A 296 13.75 -20.79 -6.03
C LEU A 296 14.52 -21.88 -6.79
#